data_5cb4e3b3e30e2324e0fafabc3e43f085
#
_entry.id   5cb4e3b3e30e2324e0fafabc3e43f085
#
_cell.length_a   1.000
_cell.length_b   1.000
_cell.length_c   1.000
_cell.angle_alpha   90.00
_cell.angle_beta   90.00
_cell.angle_gamma   90.00
#
_symmetry.space_group_name_H-M   'P 1'
#
loop_
_entity.id
_entity.type
_entity.pdbx_description
1 polymer ?
#
loop_
_entity_poly.entity_id
_entity_poly.type
_entity_poly.pdbx_seq_one_letter_code
_entity_poly.pdbx_strand_id
1 'polypeptide(L)'
;MELDTCYHCGGEVTNDSDFCPHCGVLFETGEEVFCDLHPQEQAVAVCVICRTVLCSDCCRVVAGRAFCVAHRGVQVQEDWAEVYRSTEITEAELVKAILESAGKKVLVQNFNSMGFVWDGGGDSSISRSNVNKPAKVFVPIPEYLEALQAVTEWKSSTTNIHPDETESDQ
;
A
#
# COMPACT_ATOMS: atom_id res chain seq x y z
N MET A 1 21.68 -14.45 -12.25
CA MET A 1 20.21 -14.56 -12.19
C MET A 1 19.68 -14.17 -13.55
N GLU A 2 19.07 -15.11 -14.25
CA GLU A 2 18.35 -14.77 -15.48
C GLU A 2 16.99 -14.19 -15.08
N LEU A 3 16.67 -13.02 -15.65
CA LEU A 3 15.36 -12.39 -15.51
C LEU A 3 14.49 -12.82 -16.69
N ASP A 4 13.25 -13.14 -16.41
CA ASP A 4 12.22 -13.43 -17.39
C ASP A 4 11.07 -12.43 -17.23
N THR A 5 10.11 -12.48 -18.12
CA THR A 5 8.96 -11.59 -18.11
C THR A 5 7.68 -12.37 -17.79
N CYS A 6 6.96 -11.94 -16.79
CA CYS A 6 5.67 -12.56 -16.45
C CYS A 6 4.69 -12.46 -17.63
N TYR A 7 4.18 -13.59 -18.09
CA TYR A 7 3.22 -13.66 -19.20
C TYR A 7 1.88 -12.99 -18.90
N HIS A 8 1.55 -12.79 -17.62
CA HIS A 8 0.27 -12.22 -17.21
C HIS A 8 0.32 -10.68 -17.08
N CYS A 9 1.37 -10.12 -16.49
CA CYS A 9 1.44 -8.68 -16.21
C CYS A 9 2.61 -7.95 -16.87
N GLY A 10 3.54 -8.67 -17.49
CA GLY A 10 4.73 -8.09 -18.11
C GLY A 10 5.81 -7.64 -17.12
N GLY A 11 5.65 -7.89 -15.82
CA GLY A 11 6.66 -7.58 -14.80
C GLY A 11 7.86 -8.52 -14.87
N GLU A 12 9.04 -8.03 -14.48
CA GLU A 12 10.27 -8.85 -14.42
C GLU A 12 10.20 -9.83 -13.24
N VAL A 13 10.55 -11.08 -13.50
CA VAL A 13 10.56 -12.18 -12.52
C VAL A 13 11.85 -12.97 -12.67
N THR A 14 12.28 -13.64 -11.61
CA THR A 14 13.41 -14.58 -11.70
C THR A 14 12.94 -15.94 -12.19
N ASN A 15 13.76 -16.64 -12.97
CA ASN A 15 13.41 -17.95 -13.57
C ASN A 15 13.10 -19.03 -12.55
N ASP A 16 13.53 -18.86 -11.30
CA ASP A 16 13.33 -19.78 -10.18
C ASP A 16 12.15 -19.41 -9.28
N SER A 17 11.35 -18.41 -9.69
CA SER A 17 10.19 -17.97 -8.92
C SER A 17 8.99 -18.88 -9.13
N ASP A 18 8.32 -19.28 -8.06
CA ASP A 18 7.06 -20.05 -8.10
C ASP A 18 5.85 -19.17 -8.43
N PHE A 19 5.97 -17.85 -8.28
CA PHE A 19 4.89 -16.90 -8.55
C PHE A 19 5.44 -15.53 -8.95
N CYS A 20 4.59 -14.73 -9.59
CA CYS A 20 4.92 -13.34 -9.92
C CYS A 20 4.72 -12.42 -8.72
N PRO A 21 5.77 -11.71 -8.23
CA PRO A 21 5.64 -10.77 -7.11
C PRO A 21 4.77 -9.53 -7.44
N HIS A 22 4.59 -9.21 -8.73
CA HIS A 22 3.84 -8.02 -9.18
C HIS A 22 2.33 -8.26 -9.28
N CYS A 23 1.90 -9.42 -9.77
CA CYS A 23 0.47 -9.72 -9.96
C CYS A 23 -0.06 -10.90 -9.14
N GLY A 24 0.82 -11.70 -8.56
CA GLY A 24 0.46 -12.86 -7.73
C GLY A 24 0.08 -14.12 -8.50
N VAL A 25 0.24 -14.17 -9.84
CA VAL A 25 -0.01 -15.39 -10.60
C VAL A 25 1.01 -16.47 -10.20
N LEU A 26 0.53 -17.69 -9.98
CA LEU A 26 1.39 -18.86 -9.79
C LEU A 26 1.95 -19.33 -11.14
N PHE A 27 3.21 -19.72 -11.16
CA PHE A 27 3.81 -20.38 -12.31
C PHE A 27 3.63 -21.90 -12.18
N GLU A 28 3.52 -22.57 -13.33
CA GLU A 28 3.42 -24.02 -13.37
C GLU A 28 4.78 -24.66 -13.04
N THR A 29 4.95 -25.11 -11.81
CA THR A 29 6.18 -25.79 -11.35
C THR A 29 6.09 -27.30 -11.44
N GLY A 30 4.94 -27.84 -11.85
CA GLY A 30 4.66 -29.28 -11.90
C GLY A 30 4.29 -29.88 -10.53
N GLU A 31 4.33 -29.12 -9.46
CA GLU A 31 3.88 -29.50 -8.13
C GLU A 31 2.50 -28.89 -7.84
N GLU A 32 1.64 -29.67 -7.17
CA GLU A 32 0.35 -29.18 -6.73
C GLU A 32 0.53 -28.27 -5.51
N VAL A 33 0.13 -27.00 -5.64
CA VAL A 33 0.16 -26.02 -4.56
C VAL A 33 -1.25 -25.83 -4.02
N PHE A 34 -1.41 -25.84 -2.71
CA PHE A 34 -2.70 -25.71 -2.03
C PHE A 34 -2.82 -24.40 -1.28
N CYS A 35 -4.06 -23.97 -1.05
CA CYS A 35 -4.37 -22.75 -0.33
C CYS A 35 -3.94 -22.84 1.14
N ASP A 36 -3.28 -21.82 1.67
CA ASP A 36 -2.86 -21.77 3.08
C ASP A 36 -4.04 -21.84 4.06
N LEU A 37 -5.22 -21.34 3.66
CA LEU A 37 -6.43 -21.32 4.49
C LEU A 37 -7.33 -22.55 4.25
N HIS A 38 -7.23 -23.18 3.08
CA HIS A 38 -8.02 -24.35 2.68
C HIS A 38 -7.09 -25.42 2.09
N PRO A 39 -6.45 -26.25 2.94
CA PRO A 39 -5.40 -27.18 2.50
C PRO A 39 -5.86 -28.26 1.51
N GLN A 40 -7.14 -28.39 1.24
CA GLN A 40 -7.71 -29.32 0.26
C GLN A 40 -8.08 -28.64 -1.07
N GLU A 41 -8.01 -27.31 -1.11
CA GLU A 41 -8.34 -26.52 -2.29
C GLU A 41 -7.07 -26.12 -3.03
N GLN A 42 -7.04 -26.36 -4.33
CA GLN A 42 -5.90 -25.99 -5.17
C GLN A 42 -5.73 -24.47 -5.21
N ALA A 43 -4.50 -24.04 -5.10
CA ALA A 43 -4.14 -22.63 -5.19
C ALA A 43 -4.25 -22.11 -6.62
N VAL A 44 -4.66 -20.85 -6.74
CA VAL A 44 -4.76 -20.15 -8.03
C VAL A 44 -3.86 -18.91 -8.09
N ALA A 45 -3.49 -18.35 -6.92
CA ALA A 45 -2.68 -17.15 -6.86
C ALA A 45 -2.02 -16.98 -5.47
N VAL A 46 -1.13 -16.01 -5.39
CA VAL A 46 -0.48 -15.55 -4.15
C VAL A 46 -0.84 -14.08 -3.91
N CYS A 47 -1.23 -13.74 -2.69
CA CYS A 47 -1.49 -12.34 -2.33
C CYS A 47 -0.24 -11.49 -2.51
N VAL A 48 -0.30 -10.43 -3.32
CA VAL A 48 0.87 -9.56 -3.57
C VAL A 48 1.38 -8.83 -2.32
N ILE A 49 0.54 -8.67 -1.31
CA ILE A 49 0.89 -7.97 -0.06
C ILE A 49 1.50 -8.93 0.98
N CYS A 50 0.78 -9.97 1.39
CA CYS A 50 1.19 -10.84 2.52
C CYS A 50 1.78 -12.19 2.10
N ARG A 51 1.83 -12.48 0.79
CA ARG A 51 2.37 -13.74 0.24
C ARG A 51 1.60 -14.99 0.61
N THR A 52 0.40 -14.86 1.17
CA THR A 52 -0.50 -16.00 1.42
C THR A 52 -0.93 -16.63 0.11
N VAL A 53 -0.84 -17.94 0.05
CA VAL A 53 -1.27 -18.75 -1.10
C VAL A 53 -2.79 -18.92 -1.06
N LEU A 54 -3.47 -18.68 -2.17
CA LEU A 54 -4.92 -18.49 -2.22
C LEU A 54 -5.59 -19.43 -3.22
N CYS A 55 -6.69 -20.08 -2.81
CA CYS A 55 -7.64 -20.71 -3.73
C CYS A 55 -8.58 -19.66 -4.35
N SER A 56 -9.45 -20.09 -5.25
CA SER A 56 -10.44 -19.24 -5.92
C SER A 56 -11.36 -18.49 -4.95
N ASP A 57 -11.72 -19.12 -3.83
CA ASP A 57 -12.62 -18.52 -2.83
C ASP A 57 -11.93 -17.42 -1.99
N CYS A 58 -10.63 -17.59 -1.74
CA CYS A 58 -9.83 -16.65 -0.96
C CYS A 58 -9.25 -15.50 -1.78
N CYS A 59 -9.09 -15.71 -3.09
CA CYS A 59 -8.48 -14.75 -3.99
C CYS A 59 -9.47 -13.67 -4.42
N ARG A 60 -8.99 -12.43 -4.45
CA ARG A 60 -9.69 -11.28 -5.05
C ARG A 60 -8.74 -10.59 -6.02
N VAL A 61 -9.14 -10.51 -7.29
CA VAL A 61 -8.35 -9.81 -8.32
C VAL A 61 -8.82 -8.37 -8.42
N VAL A 62 -7.91 -7.44 -8.18
CA VAL A 62 -8.16 -6.00 -8.31
C VAL A 62 -7.07 -5.41 -9.20
N ALA A 63 -7.46 -4.74 -10.28
CA ALA A 63 -6.54 -4.15 -11.27
C ALA A 63 -5.44 -5.13 -11.75
N GLY A 64 -5.81 -6.39 -11.99
CA GLY A 64 -4.89 -7.44 -12.48
C GLY A 64 -3.93 -7.99 -11.42
N ARG A 65 -4.15 -7.72 -10.13
CA ARG A 65 -3.33 -8.21 -9.01
C ARG A 65 -4.16 -9.04 -8.06
N ALA A 66 -3.55 -10.10 -7.53
CA ALA A 66 -4.20 -11.00 -6.58
C ALA A 66 -4.03 -10.51 -5.13
N PHE A 67 -5.13 -10.47 -4.40
CA PHE A 67 -5.18 -10.10 -2.99
C PHE A 67 -5.97 -11.13 -2.18
N CYS A 68 -5.60 -11.32 -0.93
CA CYS A 68 -6.45 -12.01 0.03
C CYS A 68 -7.58 -11.06 0.49
N VAL A 69 -8.57 -11.61 1.18
CA VAL A 69 -9.74 -10.85 1.66
C VAL A 69 -9.32 -9.66 2.56
N ALA A 70 -8.27 -9.83 3.36
CA ALA A 70 -7.77 -8.76 4.26
C ALA A 70 -7.12 -7.59 3.50
N HIS A 71 -6.48 -7.86 2.36
CA HIS A 71 -5.71 -6.85 1.62
C HIS A 71 -6.38 -6.34 0.34
N ARG A 72 -7.60 -6.79 0.02
CA ARG A 72 -8.33 -6.38 -1.20
C ARG A 72 -8.59 -4.88 -1.32
N GLY A 73 -8.55 -4.15 -0.20
CA GLY A 73 -8.75 -2.70 -0.14
C GLY A 73 -7.47 -1.88 -0.28
N VAL A 74 -6.31 -2.53 -0.30
CA VAL A 74 -5.02 -1.85 -0.44
C VAL A 74 -4.90 -1.28 -1.86
N GLN A 75 -4.68 0.03 -1.95
CA GLN A 75 -4.44 0.68 -3.23
C GLN A 75 -2.99 0.45 -3.64
N VAL A 76 -2.80 -0.15 -4.80
CA VAL A 76 -1.47 -0.42 -5.36
C VAL A 76 -1.32 0.32 -6.69
N GLN A 77 -0.23 1.04 -6.84
CA GLN A 77 0.18 1.69 -8.09
C GLN A 77 1.57 1.19 -8.46
N GLU A 78 1.72 0.56 -9.62
CA GLU A 78 2.96 -0.14 -9.98
C GLU A 78 3.39 -1.09 -8.84
N ASP A 79 4.54 -0.85 -8.22
CA ASP A 79 5.07 -1.67 -7.11
C ASP A 79 4.95 -0.97 -5.75
N TRP A 80 4.10 0.06 -5.66
CA TRP A 80 3.88 0.87 -4.46
C TRP A 80 2.50 0.65 -3.89
N ALA A 81 2.43 0.36 -2.59
CA ALA A 81 1.18 0.17 -1.84
C ALA A 81 0.90 1.39 -0.95
N GLU A 82 -0.33 1.90 -0.99
CA GLU A 82 -0.78 3.00 -0.15
C GLU A 82 -0.89 2.54 1.30
N VAL A 83 -0.04 3.08 2.18
CA VAL A 83 0.00 2.73 3.60
C VAL A 83 -0.72 3.76 4.47
N TYR A 84 -0.86 4.99 3.98
CA TYR A 84 -1.54 6.06 4.72
C TYR A 84 -2.22 7.06 3.79
N ARG A 85 -3.33 7.62 4.30
CA ARG A 85 -4.09 8.67 3.62
C ARG A 85 -4.67 9.62 4.65
N SER A 86 -4.53 10.93 4.44
CA SER A 86 -5.16 11.97 5.26
C SER A 86 -5.54 13.19 4.43
N THR A 87 -6.58 13.90 4.85
CA THR A 87 -6.88 15.25 4.36
C THR A 87 -5.97 16.30 4.99
N GLU A 88 -5.35 15.98 6.13
CA GLU A 88 -4.38 16.81 6.82
C GLU A 88 -2.97 16.51 6.31
N ILE A 89 -2.37 17.47 5.63
CA ILE A 89 -1.03 17.31 5.04
C ILE A 89 0.02 17.10 6.12
N THR A 90 -0.09 17.80 7.24
CA THR A 90 0.84 17.69 8.37
C THR A 90 0.90 16.29 8.96
N GLU A 91 -0.23 15.58 9.01
CA GLU A 91 -0.26 14.19 9.43
C GLU A 91 0.47 13.29 8.41
N ALA A 92 0.21 13.51 7.13
CA ALA A 92 0.86 12.73 6.07
C ALA A 92 2.38 12.99 6.03
N GLU A 93 2.83 14.23 6.27
CA GLU A 93 4.24 14.60 6.40
C GLU A 93 4.89 13.91 7.62
N LEU A 94 4.18 13.84 8.74
CA LEU A 94 4.66 13.16 9.92
C LEU A 94 4.80 11.65 9.68
N VAL A 95 3.80 11.02 9.07
CA VAL A 95 3.87 9.59 8.71
C VAL A 95 5.01 9.33 7.75
N LYS A 96 5.21 10.19 6.75
CA LYS A 96 6.37 10.11 5.85
C LYS A 96 7.68 10.13 6.64
N ALA A 97 7.85 11.10 7.54
CA ALA A 97 9.07 11.23 8.34
C ALA A 97 9.33 10.00 9.24
N ILE A 98 8.27 9.43 9.84
CA ILE A 98 8.35 8.20 10.64
C ILE A 98 8.86 7.03 9.78
N LEU A 99 8.27 6.84 8.61
CA LEU A 99 8.65 5.74 7.71
C LEU A 99 10.08 5.90 7.17
N GLU A 100 10.46 7.12 6.78
CA GLU A 100 11.84 7.42 6.34
C GLU A 100 12.86 7.21 7.47
N SER A 101 12.52 7.58 8.71
CA SER A 101 13.38 7.33 9.88
C SER A 101 13.54 5.84 10.20
N ALA A 102 12.53 5.03 9.85
CA ALA A 102 12.57 3.56 9.91
C ALA A 102 13.29 2.92 8.71
N GLY A 103 13.93 3.73 7.85
CA GLY A 103 14.68 3.26 6.68
C GLY A 103 13.81 2.79 5.51
N LYS A 104 12.51 3.11 5.50
CA LYS A 104 11.60 2.75 4.42
C LYS A 104 11.69 3.73 3.25
N LYS A 105 11.54 3.23 2.04
CA LYS A 105 11.37 4.08 0.86
C LYS A 105 9.94 4.61 0.85
N VAL A 106 9.77 5.90 0.60
CA VAL A 106 8.46 6.55 0.64
C VAL A 106 8.20 7.33 -0.65
N LEU A 107 7.03 7.10 -1.24
CA LEU A 107 6.48 7.89 -2.34
C LEU A 107 5.25 8.64 -1.83
N VAL A 108 5.13 9.92 -2.18
CA VAL A 108 4.01 10.75 -1.73
C VAL A 108 3.24 11.32 -2.91
N GLN A 109 1.92 11.46 -2.73
CA GLN A 109 1.04 12.09 -3.70
C GLN A 109 0.14 13.13 -3.02
N ASN A 110 -0.18 14.20 -3.74
CA ASN A 110 -1.07 15.29 -3.29
C ASN A 110 -0.54 16.08 -2.07
N PHE A 111 0.77 16.11 -1.83
CA PHE A 111 1.39 16.91 -0.78
C PHE A 111 1.43 18.42 -1.08
N ASN A 112 1.19 18.81 -2.33
CA ASN A 112 1.24 20.19 -2.79
C ASN A 112 -0.16 20.83 -2.87
N SER A 113 -1.01 20.67 -1.89
CA SER A 113 -2.34 21.30 -1.90
C SER A 113 -2.33 22.78 -1.47
N MET A 114 -1.21 23.30 -1.00
CA MET A 114 -0.96 24.74 -0.93
C MET A 114 -0.07 25.13 -2.09
N GLY A 115 -0.70 25.41 -3.22
CA GLY A 115 0.01 26.04 -4.31
C GLY A 115 0.75 27.26 -3.78
N PHE A 116 2.04 27.31 -3.94
CA PHE A 116 2.79 28.55 -3.99
C PHE A 116 2.20 29.39 -5.14
N VAL A 117 1.16 30.12 -4.85
CA VAL A 117 0.76 31.23 -5.69
C VAL A 117 1.64 32.42 -5.27
N TRP A 118 2.90 32.33 -5.64
CA TRP A 118 3.78 33.47 -5.76
C TRP A 118 4.16 33.55 -7.24
N ASP A 119 3.40 34.19 -7.97
CA ASP A 119 3.74 35.19 -8.95
C ASP A 119 2.55 35.57 -9.83
N GLY A 120 2.34 36.84 -9.94
CA GLY A 120 1.52 37.64 -10.76
C GLY A 120 0.84 37.00 -11.97
N GLY A 121 -0.51 37.01 -11.97
CA GLY A 121 -1.28 37.18 -13.17
C GLY A 121 -1.31 35.97 -14.12
N GLY A 122 -2.24 35.11 -13.89
CA GLY A 122 -2.60 34.07 -14.85
C GLY A 122 -3.75 33.23 -14.31
N ASP A 123 -4.92 33.45 -14.87
CA ASP A 123 -6.13 32.68 -14.66
C ASP A 123 -5.90 31.22 -15.09
N SER A 124 -5.34 30.39 -14.24
CA SER A 124 -5.19 28.96 -14.51
C SER A 124 -6.23 28.18 -13.72
N SER A 125 -7.24 27.73 -14.43
CA SER A 125 -8.32 26.84 -13.99
C SER A 125 -7.85 25.46 -13.48
N ILE A 126 -6.53 25.26 -13.30
CA ILE A 126 -5.92 23.99 -12.88
C ILE A 126 -5.93 23.83 -11.36
N SER A 127 -6.08 24.92 -10.59
CA SER A 127 -5.89 24.89 -9.13
C SER A 127 -7.08 24.39 -8.33
N ARG A 128 -8.31 24.39 -8.87
CA ARG A 128 -9.51 24.08 -8.07
C ARG A 128 -9.82 22.59 -7.95
N SER A 129 -9.33 21.75 -8.83
CA SER A 129 -9.62 20.32 -8.80
C SER A 129 -8.75 19.51 -7.82
N ASN A 130 -7.66 20.09 -7.31
CA ASN A 130 -6.72 19.40 -6.43
C ASN A 130 -6.86 19.77 -4.94
N VAL A 131 -7.63 20.78 -4.60
CA VAL A 131 -7.71 21.33 -3.22
C VAL A 131 -8.38 20.36 -2.23
N ASN A 132 -9.08 19.33 -2.70
CA ASN A 132 -9.77 18.35 -1.83
C ASN A 132 -9.25 16.91 -1.97
N LYS A 133 -8.11 16.69 -2.63
CA LYS A 133 -7.57 15.34 -2.72
C LYS A 133 -6.74 15.03 -1.49
N PRO A 134 -6.99 13.90 -0.81
CA PRO A 134 -6.21 13.53 0.35
C PRO A 134 -4.74 13.31 -0.03
N ALA A 135 -3.85 13.73 0.86
CA ALA A 135 -2.44 13.37 0.79
C ALA A 135 -2.30 11.86 0.99
N LYS A 136 -1.45 11.22 0.20
CA LYS A 136 -1.25 9.78 0.20
C LYS A 136 0.22 9.46 0.37
N VAL A 137 0.48 8.45 1.17
CA VAL A 137 1.82 7.91 1.44
C VAL A 137 1.87 6.48 0.98
N PHE A 138 2.83 6.15 0.14
CA PHE A 138 3.06 4.83 -0.42
C PHE A 138 4.44 4.31 -0.01
N VAL A 139 4.53 3.01 0.12
CA VAL A 139 5.77 2.27 0.31
C VAL A 139 5.85 1.13 -0.71
N PRO A 140 7.05 0.60 -1.01
CA PRO A 140 7.16 -0.60 -1.83
C PRO A 140 6.33 -1.74 -1.26
N ILE A 141 5.68 -2.52 -2.13
CA ILE A 141 4.84 -3.66 -1.70
C ILE A 141 5.53 -4.57 -0.67
N PRO A 142 6.81 -4.95 -0.81
CA PRO A 142 7.49 -5.80 0.17
C PRO A 142 7.62 -5.18 1.57
N GLU A 143 7.59 -3.86 1.66
CA GLU A 143 7.74 -3.11 2.92
C GLU A 143 6.40 -2.75 3.57
N TYR A 144 5.28 -3.04 2.90
CA TYR A 144 3.94 -2.57 3.29
C TYR A 144 3.52 -3.00 4.69
N LEU A 145 3.69 -4.28 5.04
CA LEU A 145 3.23 -4.80 6.34
C LEU A 145 3.99 -4.18 7.52
N GLU A 146 5.30 -4.02 7.38
CA GLU A 146 6.14 -3.36 8.40
C GLU A 146 5.81 -1.87 8.50
N ALA A 147 5.62 -1.20 7.38
CA ALA A 147 5.21 0.20 7.34
C ALA A 147 3.82 0.41 7.96
N LEU A 148 2.86 -0.49 7.68
CA LEU A 148 1.53 -0.45 8.27
C LEU A 148 1.59 -0.62 9.79
N GLN A 149 2.46 -1.50 10.29
CA GLN A 149 2.68 -1.67 11.73
C GLN A 149 3.20 -0.37 12.34
N ALA A 150 4.24 0.25 11.78
CA ALA A 150 4.81 1.51 12.28
C ALA A 150 3.76 2.64 12.32
N VAL A 151 2.93 2.76 11.29
CA VAL A 151 1.82 3.73 11.24
C VAL A 151 0.77 3.44 12.31
N THR A 152 0.46 2.17 12.57
CA THR A 152 -0.51 1.75 13.58
C THR A 152 -0.01 2.04 14.99
N GLU A 153 1.25 1.78 15.27
CA GLU A 153 1.90 2.09 16.54
C GLU A 153 1.91 3.60 16.81
N TRP A 154 2.23 4.41 15.81
CA TRP A 154 2.15 5.85 15.91
C TRP A 154 0.74 6.34 16.22
N LYS A 155 -0.28 5.86 15.52
CA LYS A 155 -1.68 6.22 15.78
C LYS A 155 -2.09 5.88 17.22
N SER A 156 -1.72 4.71 17.69
CA SER A 156 -2.03 4.26 19.05
C SER A 156 -1.36 5.14 20.11
N SER A 157 -0.14 5.58 19.87
CA SER A 157 0.60 6.47 20.77
C SER A 157 -0.02 7.86 20.84
N THR A 158 -0.53 8.36 19.71
CA THR A 158 -1.14 9.70 19.63
C THR A 158 -2.51 9.75 20.31
N THR A 159 -3.28 8.66 20.27
CA THR A 159 -4.60 8.58 20.90
C THR A 159 -4.53 8.57 22.43
N ASN A 160 -3.41 8.15 23.02
CA ASN A 160 -3.22 8.10 24.47
C ASN A 160 -2.78 9.44 25.11
N ILE A 161 -2.67 10.53 24.36
CA ILE A 161 -2.18 11.84 24.84
C ILE A 161 -3.33 12.80 25.21
N HIS A 162 -4.60 12.38 25.17
CA HIS A 162 -5.73 13.11 25.75
C HIS A 162 -6.21 12.43 27.03
N PRO A 163 -5.60 12.69 28.23
CA PRO A 163 -6.31 12.54 29.48
C PRO A 163 -7.13 13.81 29.69
N ASP A 164 -8.43 13.61 29.72
CA ASP A 164 -9.44 14.31 30.49
C ASP A 164 -8.92 15.45 31.40
N GLU A 165 -9.00 16.69 30.94
CA GLU A 165 -8.99 17.87 31.82
C GLU A 165 -10.42 18.32 32.05
N THR A 166 -11.16 17.50 32.81
CA THR A 166 -12.30 17.99 33.56
C THR A 166 -11.83 18.31 34.98
N GLU A 167 -11.20 19.43 35.14
CA GLU A 167 -11.15 20.07 36.47
C GLU A 167 -12.42 20.88 36.68
N SER A 168 -13.27 20.32 37.49
CA SER A 168 -14.34 20.98 38.18
C SER A 168 -13.80 22.07 39.10
N ASP A 169 -14.14 23.29 38.81
CA ASP A 169 -13.97 24.40 39.75
C ASP A 169 -15.28 24.71 40.47
N GLN A 170 -15.17 24.65 41.77
CA GLN A 170 -16.21 25.03 42.73
C GLN A 170 -16.15 26.53 43.02
#